data_08832dce1b4b6165915617cdc1cc8da2
#
_entry.id   08832dce1b4b6165915617cdc1cc8da2
#
_cell.length_a   1.000
_cell.length_b   1.000
_cell.length_c   1.000
_cell.angle_alpha   90.00
_cell.angle_beta   90.00
_cell.angle_gamma   90.00
#
_symmetry.space_group_name_H-M   'P 1'
#
loop_
_entity.id
_entity.type
_entity.pdbx_description
1 polymer ?
#
loop_
_entity_poly.entity_id
_entity_poly.type
_entity_poly.pdbx_seq_one_letter_code
_entity_poly.pdbx_strand_id
1 'polypeptide(L)'
;MLSKRIAFLLLFAAALIATPSAMAQSTAILQGTVTDSKGAVVPNATVTVRNRSTSFERITQTDSDGNYLVAALPVGVYSVEVKVEGFKTQVADQVTIEVAKTVVQNFTMDVGAITEQVLVSSDVPVIELATTSVGTVINQRTVQEIPLNGRHFVDLGLLIPGSVTPPQNGFLTAPLRGQGSFAFNTAGAREDTVNFMINGVNLNDMVQNQITFQPSINTVQEFKVDNSTFSAEYGRNSGAVVNIATRSGTNDYHGEVFEFLRNDVLDARNFFDARKPPFKRNQFGFNVGGPVKFPHFGEGGPIFGYDGRNSTFFFFSYEGLRQRQGLTLNSNVLTPAQRASVTNPTILQLLPLIPLPTSIDTVGGVQIGRFAGAGTAPVDIDQWTGDVSHNFGPNDRLHGYYAFQRDKRGEPNLQGNTLPGWGDTRQSRRQILTLNETHIFGPNLTNEARLGFNRVNITFTPNAQLNPDDFGINNGVHDAIGLPQMSITGFNFNIAGPQGFPQGRADTTVVLSDTLSYLRGNHSFKFGVEARRFYNNNF
;
A
#
# COMPACT_ATOMS: atom_id res chain seq x y z
N MET A 1 31.96 -19.03 -10.53
CA MET A 1 30.67 -18.34 -10.32
C MET A 1 30.81 -16.89 -9.82
N LEU A 2 31.77 -16.60 -8.95
CA LEU A 2 32.00 -15.26 -8.37
C LEU A 2 32.41 -14.23 -9.44
N SER A 3 33.26 -14.58 -10.40
CA SER A 3 33.73 -13.67 -11.47
C SER A 3 32.62 -13.23 -12.43
N LYS A 4 31.64 -14.09 -12.74
CA LYS A 4 30.48 -13.73 -13.58
C LYS A 4 29.51 -12.80 -12.86
N ARG A 5 29.41 -12.88 -11.53
CA ARG A 5 28.58 -11.98 -10.72
C ARG A 5 29.21 -10.60 -10.59
N ILE A 6 30.54 -10.56 -10.46
CA ILE A 6 31.31 -9.29 -10.41
C ILE A 6 31.29 -8.63 -11.79
N ALA A 7 31.47 -9.37 -12.88
CA ALA A 7 31.36 -8.84 -14.25
C ALA A 7 29.93 -8.32 -14.55
N PHE A 8 28.90 -9.00 -14.08
CA PHE A 8 27.51 -8.55 -14.22
C PHE A 8 27.23 -7.28 -13.39
N LEU A 9 27.76 -7.19 -12.17
CA LEU A 9 27.70 -5.99 -11.33
C LEU A 9 28.45 -4.81 -11.92
N LEU A 10 29.63 -5.05 -12.52
CA LEU A 10 30.43 -4.00 -13.18
C LEU A 10 29.78 -3.56 -14.50
N LEU A 11 29.19 -4.47 -15.27
CA LEU A 11 28.41 -4.12 -16.47
C LEU A 11 27.12 -3.37 -16.11
N PHE A 12 26.47 -3.74 -15.01
CA PHE A 12 25.30 -3.06 -14.49
C PHE A 12 25.63 -1.67 -13.94
N ALA A 13 26.77 -1.55 -13.23
CA ALA A 13 27.29 -0.26 -12.78
C ALA A 13 27.74 0.63 -13.95
N ALA A 14 28.36 0.06 -14.99
CA ALA A 14 28.75 0.78 -16.20
C ALA A 14 27.53 1.20 -17.05
N ALA A 15 26.47 0.40 -17.09
CA ALA A 15 25.20 0.77 -17.71
C ALA A 15 24.50 1.90 -16.95
N LEU A 16 24.60 1.94 -15.62
CA LEU A 16 24.10 3.04 -14.78
C LEU A 16 24.89 4.36 -14.96
N ILE A 17 26.17 4.27 -15.36
CA ILE A 17 27.02 5.45 -15.57
C ILE A 17 26.89 5.99 -17.02
N ALA A 18 26.48 5.15 -17.97
CA ALA A 18 26.45 5.47 -19.40
C ALA A 18 25.09 5.93 -19.93
N THR A 19 24.01 5.88 -19.12
CA THR A 19 22.70 6.42 -19.48
C THR A 19 22.50 7.77 -18.81
N PRO A 20 22.06 8.82 -19.51
CA PRO A 20 21.52 10.00 -18.83
C PRO A 20 20.38 9.51 -17.95
N SER A 21 20.50 9.75 -16.65
CA SER A 21 19.62 9.22 -15.61
C SER A 21 18.20 9.69 -15.84
N ALA A 22 17.30 8.77 -16.10
CA ALA A 22 15.89 9.03 -16.28
C ALA A 22 15.09 8.24 -15.24
N MET A 23 14.30 8.90 -14.37
CA MET A 23 13.58 8.26 -13.22
C MET A 23 12.32 9.02 -12.75
N ALA A 24 11.19 8.38 -12.43
CA ALA A 24 9.85 8.96 -12.35
C ALA A 24 9.04 8.79 -11.04
N GLN A 25 7.96 9.57 -10.86
CA GLN A 25 7.05 9.62 -9.68
C GLN A 25 5.58 9.36 -10.06
N SER A 26 4.70 8.97 -9.08
CA SER A 26 3.25 9.09 -9.19
C SER A 26 2.87 10.55 -9.25
N THR A 27 2.72 11.06 -10.45
CA THR A 27 2.63 12.46 -10.74
C THR A 27 1.35 12.77 -11.49
N ALA A 28 0.99 14.03 -11.47
CA ALA A 28 -0.12 14.58 -12.23
C ALA A 28 0.40 15.48 -13.35
N ILE A 29 -0.52 15.86 -14.22
CA ILE A 29 -0.26 16.77 -15.33
C ILE A 29 -1.12 18.02 -15.13
N LEU A 30 -0.53 19.20 -15.30
CA LEU A 30 -1.23 20.46 -15.47
C LEU A 30 -1.05 20.92 -16.93
N GLN A 31 -2.15 21.20 -17.60
CA GLN A 31 -2.13 21.73 -18.98
C GLN A 31 -3.18 22.83 -19.14
N GLY A 32 -3.09 23.58 -20.22
CA GLY A 32 -4.08 24.60 -20.54
C GLY A 32 -3.69 25.42 -21.75
N THR A 33 -4.56 26.36 -22.09
CA THR A 33 -4.36 27.30 -23.19
C THR A 33 -4.42 28.73 -22.66
N VAL A 34 -3.55 29.58 -23.19
CA VAL A 34 -3.53 31.00 -22.89
C VAL A 34 -4.02 31.78 -24.11
N THR A 35 -5.09 32.57 -23.91
CA THR A 35 -5.72 33.39 -24.96
C THR A 35 -5.79 34.86 -24.51
N ASP A 36 -5.95 35.77 -25.41
CA ASP A 36 -6.32 37.16 -25.11
C ASP A 36 -7.85 37.30 -24.89
N SER A 37 -8.29 38.50 -24.53
CA SER A 37 -9.71 38.82 -24.31
C SER A 37 -10.60 38.72 -25.59
N LYS A 38 -10.00 38.56 -26.78
CA LYS A 38 -10.68 38.34 -28.04
C LYS A 38 -10.66 36.88 -28.50
N GLY A 39 -10.02 35.99 -27.70
CA GLY A 39 -9.88 34.57 -27.99
C GLY A 39 -8.70 34.23 -28.90
N ALA A 40 -7.81 35.20 -29.22
CA ALA A 40 -6.59 34.88 -29.95
C ALA A 40 -5.56 34.22 -29.01
N VAL A 41 -4.84 33.21 -29.51
CA VAL A 41 -3.82 32.48 -28.72
C VAL A 41 -2.63 33.39 -28.38
N VAL A 42 -2.03 33.20 -27.23
CA VAL A 42 -0.87 33.97 -26.75
C VAL A 42 0.34 33.05 -26.67
N PRO A 43 1.23 33.05 -27.69
CA PRO A 43 2.46 32.26 -27.66
C PRO A 43 3.53 32.91 -26.80
N ASN A 44 4.51 32.09 -26.36
CA ASN A 44 5.66 32.50 -25.54
C ASN A 44 5.28 33.17 -24.20
N ALA A 45 4.07 32.98 -23.71
CA ALA A 45 3.72 33.37 -22.37
C ALA A 45 4.45 32.47 -21.34
N THR A 46 5.10 33.08 -20.37
CA THR A 46 5.77 32.34 -19.29
C THR A 46 4.74 31.89 -18.27
N VAL A 47 4.66 30.58 -18.06
CA VAL A 47 3.79 29.95 -17.06
C VAL A 47 4.65 29.43 -15.93
N THR A 48 4.47 29.98 -14.73
CA THR A 48 5.16 29.58 -13.49
C THR A 48 4.20 28.83 -12.58
N VAL A 49 4.53 27.59 -12.27
CA VAL A 49 3.73 26.70 -11.42
C VAL A 49 4.49 26.44 -10.12
N ARG A 50 3.97 26.94 -8.99
CA ARG A 50 4.67 26.92 -7.71
C ARG A 50 3.84 26.19 -6.63
N ASN A 51 4.44 25.17 -6.01
CA ASN A 51 3.83 24.46 -4.88
C ASN A 51 3.87 25.35 -3.62
N ARG A 52 2.73 25.50 -2.96
CA ARG A 52 2.60 26.41 -1.80
C ARG A 52 3.31 25.90 -0.54
N SER A 53 3.43 24.58 -0.38
CA SER A 53 3.98 23.98 0.84
C SER A 53 5.50 23.74 0.77
N THR A 54 6.05 23.57 -0.43
CA THR A 54 7.47 23.25 -0.62
C THR A 54 8.23 24.33 -1.37
N SER A 55 7.52 25.34 -1.93
CA SER A 55 8.05 26.34 -2.86
C SER A 55 8.70 25.73 -4.11
N PHE A 56 8.49 24.44 -4.36
CA PHE A 56 8.90 23.79 -5.60
C PHE A 56 8.26 24.50 -6.78
N GLU A 57 9.08 24.86 -7.77
CA GLU A 57 8.66 25.68 -8.89
C GLU A 57 8.97 25.00 -10.21
N ARG A 58 8.07 25.13 -11.16
CA ARG A 58 8.24 24.75 -12.56
C ARG A 58 7.89 25.94 -13.45
N ILE A 59 8.73 26.17 -14.45
CA ILE A 59 8.53 27.23 -15.44
C ILE A 59 8.45 26.58 -16.82
N THR A 60 7.42 26.93 -17.57
CA THR A 60 7.25 26.54 -18.97
C THR A 60 6.82 27.78 -19.79
N GLN A 61 6.71 27.61 -21.11
CA GLN A 61 6.21 28.63 -22.01
C GLN A 61 5.11 28.06 -22.88
N THR A 62 4.17 28.89 -23.28
CA THR A 62 3.15 28.51 -24.26
C THR A 62 3.78 28.35 -25.63
N ASP A 63 3.32 27.34 -26.37
CA ASP A 63 3.71 27.09 -27.77
C ASP A 63 3.04 28.07 -28.76
N SER A 64 3.22 27.83 -30.08
CA SER A 64 2.61 28.66 -31.14
C SER A 64 1.08 28.68 -31.11
N ASP A 65 0.45 27.67 -30.54
CA ASP A 65 -1.00 27.52 -30.42
C ASP A 65 -1.51 27.99 -29.04
N GLY A 66 -0.64 28.63 -28.23
CA GLY A 66 -0.95 29.12 -26.89
C GLY A 66 -1.07 28.03 -25.83
N ASN A 67 -0.73 26.79 -26.12
CA ASN A 67 -0.84 25.67 -25.19
C ASN A 67 0.39 25.55 -24.30
N TYR A 68 0.17 25.09 -23.07
CA TYR A 68 1.25 24.73 -22.15
C TYR A 68 0.97 23.40 -21.46
N LEU A 69 2.04 22.71 -21.10
CA LEU A 69 2.02 21.46 -20.34
C LEU A 69 3.09 21.49 -19.26
N VAL A 70 2.71 21.09 -18.04
CA VAL A 70 3.64 20.82 -16.94
C VAL A 70 3.34 19.41 -16.45
N ALA A 71 4.15 18.46 -16.90
CA ALA A 71 4.06 17.07 -16.49
C ALA A 71 4.85 16.81 -15.19
N ALA A 72 4.65 15.64 -14.61
CA ALA A 72 5.39 15.16 -13.45
C ALA A 72 5.30 16.08 -12.22
N LEU A 73 4.13 16.69 -12.01
CA LEU A 73 3.87 17.49 -10.81
C LEU A 73 3.56 16.57 -9.61
N PRO A 74 4.23 16.77 -8.46
CA PRO A 74 3.82 16.19 -7.19
C PRO A 74 2.40 16.59 -6.81
N VAL A 75 1.70 15.75 -6.07
CA VAL A 75 0.37 16.09 -5.53
C VAL A 75 0.48 17.25 -4.54
N GLY A 76 -0.52 18.12 -4.53
CA GLY A 76 -0.54 19.28 -3.64
C GLY A 76 -1.31 20.47 -4.20
N VAL A 77 -1.20 21.61 -3.49
CA VAL A 77 -1.84 22.86 -3.88
C VAL A 77 -0.80 23.81 -4.48
N TYR A 78 -1.12 24.37 -5.63
CA TYR A 78 -0.22 25.18 -6.43
C TYR A 78 -0.80 26.57 -6.70
N SER A 79 0.09 27.53 -6.90
CA SER A 79 -0.18 28.81 -7.56
C SER A 79 0.35 28.75 -8.98
N VAL A 80 -0.46 29.13 -9.95
CA VAL A 80 -0.11 29.18 -11.36
C VAL A 80 -0.16 30.63 -11.83
N GLU A 81 0.98 31.15 -12.25
CA GLU A 81 1.15 32.53 -12.72
C GLU A 81 1.47 32.54 -14.21
N VAL A 82 0.81 33.40 -14.98
CA VAL A 82 1.07 33.62 -16.40
C VAL A 82 1.50 35.05 -16.67
N LYS A 83 2.65 35.23 -17.31
CA LYS A 83 3.24 36.52 -17.68
C LYS A 83 3.61 36.58 -19.14
N VAL A 84 3.25 37.67 -19.78
CA VAL A 84 3.69 38.05 -21.13
C VAL A 84 3.70 39.56 -21.27
N GLU A 85 4.63 40.09 -22.04
CA GLU A 85 4.77 41.54 -22.25
C GLU A 85 3.53 42.13 -22.94
N GLY A 86 3.03 43.26 -22.45
CA GLY A 86 1.84 43.95 -22.94
C GLY A 86 0.52 43.48 -22.31
N PHE A 87 0.55 42.51 -21.42
CA PHE A 87 -0.62 41.99 -20.71
C PHE A 87 -0.45 42.08 -19.19
N LYS A 88 -1.57 42.11 -18.45
CA LYS A 88 -1.59 42.01 -17.00
C LYS A 88 -1.21 40.60 -16.59
N THR A 89 -0.47 40.43 -15.48
CA THR A 89 -0.17 39.14 -14.91
C THR A 89 -1.46 38.44 -14.42
N GLN A 90 -1.70 37.22 -14.88
CA GLN A 90 -2.81 36.39 -14.40
C GLN A 90 -2.30 35.39 -13.38
N VAL A 91 -3.01 35.21 -12.26
CA VAL A 91 -2.66 34.29 -11.18
C VAL A 91 -3.87 33.44 -10.81
N ALA A 92 -3.79 32.13 -10.99
CA ALA A 92 -4.72 31.18 -10.42
C ALA A 92 -4.11 30.63 -9.12
N ASP A 93 -4.67 31.03 -8.00
CA ASP A 93 -4.22 30.58 -6.68
C ASP A 93 -5.06 29.37 -6.24
N GLN A 94 -4.44 28.43 -5.47
CA GLN A 94 -5.07 27.22 -4.96
C GLN A 94 -5.51 26.19 -6.01
N VAL A 95 -4.75 26.04 -7.10
CA VAL A 95 -4.94 24.94 -8.07
C VAL A 95 -4.54 23.62 -7.41
N THR A 96 -5.52 22.74 -7.18
CA THR A 96 -5.28 21.42 -6.57
C THR A 96 -4.85 20.42 -7.62
N ILE A 97 -3.67 19.84 -7.40
CA ILE A 97 -3.09 18.78 -8.24
C ILE A 97 -3.20 17.46 -7.50
N GLU A 98 -4.02 16.53 -8.03
CA GLU A 98 -4.32 15.24 -7.44
C GLU A 98 -3.59 14.09 -8.17
N VAL A 99 -3.37 12.97 -7.48
CA VAL A 99 -2.60 11.82 -8.01
C VAL A 99 -3.21 11.26 -9.30
N ALA A 100 -2.35 10.99 -10.28
CA ALA A 100 -2.70 10.41 -11.57
C ALA A 100 -3.85 11.15 -12.29
N LYS A 101 -3.90 12.48 -12.14
CA LYS A 101 -4.92 13.34 -12.74
C LYS A 101 -4.30 14.32 -13.73
N THR A 102 -5.04 14.64 -14.79
CA THR A 102 -4.72 15.75 -15.69
C THR A 102 -5.65 16.93 -15.38
N VAL A 103 -5.06 18.00 -14.85
CA VAL A 103 -5.78 19.25 -14.52
C VAL A 103 -5.68 20.20 -15.70
N VAL A 104 -6.79 20.78 -16.11
CA VAL A 104 -6.84 21.78 -17.18
C VAL A 104 -7.11 23.15 -16.53
N GLN A 105 -6.17 24.10 -16.71
CA GLN A 105 -6.30 25.48 -16.26
C GLN A 105 -6.03 26.42 -17.44
N ASN A 106 -7.06 27.05 -17.97
CA ASN A 106 -6.94 28.02 -19.04
C ASN A 106 -6.84 29.44 -18.48
N PHE A 107 -6.17 30.34 -19.23
CA PHE A 107 -6.02 31.73 -18.85
C PHE A 107 -6.45 32.64 -20.00
N THR A 108 -7.16 33.72 -19.65
CA THR A 108 -7.50 34.80 -20.59
C THR A 108 -6.74 36.04 -20.14
N MET A 109 -5.86 36.55 -21.00
CA MET A 109 -4.97 37.66 -20.71
C MET A 109 -5.63 39.00 -21.06
N ASP A 110 -5.65 39.91 -20.10
CA ASP A 110 -6.11 41.29 -20.30
C ASP A 110 -4.93 42.20 -20.69
N VAL A 111 -5.10 43.07 -21.65
CA VAL A 111 -4.11 44.08 -22.03
C VAL A 111 -3.84 45.06 -20.89
N GLY A 112 -2.58 45.29 -20.56
CA GLY A 112 -2.20 46.20 -19.47
C GLY A 112 -0.74 46.05 -19.07
N ALA A 113 -0.34 46.71 -17.98
CA ALA A 113 1.02 46.62 -17.48
C ALA A 113 1.26 45.26 -16.79
N ILE A 114 2.41 44.65 -17.04
CA ILE A 114 2.80 43.35 -16.46
C ILE A 114 2.87 43.38 -14.92
N THR A 115 2.98 44.57 -14.32
CA THR A 115 2.97 44.79 -12.86
C THR A 115 1.57 44.73 -12.25
N GLU A 116 0.51 44.83 -13.07
CA GLU A 116 -0.86 44.66 -12.61
C GLU A 116 -1.20 43.15 -12.54
N GLN A 117 -1.76 42.74 -11.41
CA GLN A 117 -2.16 41.34 -11.19
C GLN A 117 -3.67 41.19 -11.21
N VAL A 118 -4.16 40.15 -11.87
CA VAL A 118 -5.55 39.72 -11.84
C VAL A 118 -5.62 38.32 -11.24
N LEU A 119 -6.40 38.18 -10.17
CA LEU A 119 -6.63 36.86 -9.54
C LEU A 119 -7.75 36.16 -10.31
N VAL A 120 -7.43 34.99 -10.87
CA VAL A 120 -8.39 34.15 -11.59
C VAL A 120 -8.94 33.10 -10.63
N SER A 121 -10.25 32.85 -10.69
CA SER A 121 -10.83 31.72 -9.96
C SER A 121 -10.22 30.42 -10.46
N SER A 122 -9.77 29.57 -9.52
CA SER A 122 -9.25 28.24 -9.79
C SER A 122 -10.37 27.19 -9.73
N ASP A 123 -11.57 27.50 -10.23
CA ASP A 123 -12.65 26.52 -10.32
C ASP A 123 -12.22 25.37 -11.24
N VAL A 124 -11.62 24.35 -10.65
CA VAL A 124 -11.31 23.10 -11.35
C VAL A 124 -12.63 22.45 -11.70
N PRO A 125 -12.91 22.17 -12.99
CA PRO A 125 -14.14 21.52 -13.38
C PRO A 125 -14.31 20.19 -12.64
N VAL A 126 -15.49 19.94 -12.08
CA VAL A 126 -15.82 18.66 -11.42
C VAL A 126 -15.73 17.48 -12.40
N ILE A 127 -15.80 17.76 -13.70
CA ILE A 127 -15.72 16.76 -14.77
C ILE A 127 -14.32 16.79 -15.39
N GLU A 128 -13.63 15.64 -15.37
CA GLU A 128 -12.38 15.45 -16.10
C GLU A 128 -12.64 15.43 -17.61
N LEU A 129 -12.23 16.49 -18.29
CA LEU A 129 -12.38 16.61 -19.74
C LEU A 129 -11.14 16.15 -20.52
N ALA A 130 -10.01 15.99 -19.83
CA ALA A 130 -8.72 15.71 -20.43
C ALA A 130 -8.38 14.21 -20.51
N THR A 131 -9.15 13.35 -19.85
CA THR A 131 -8.93 11.90 -19.86
C THR A 131 -10.23 11.15 -20.07
N THR A 132 -10.15 9.92 -20.58
CA THR A 132 -11.28 9.00 -20.73
C THR A 132 -11.39 8.02 -19.58
N SER A 133 -10.47 8.05 -18.62
CA SER A 133 -10.50 7.17 -17.45
C SER A 133 -11.62 7.57 -16.48
N VAL A 134 -12.36 6.57 -16.02
CA VAL A 134 -13.39 6.75 -15.00
C VAL A 134 -12.82 6.33 -13.66
N GLY A 135 -12.62 7.30 -12.78
CA GLY A 135 -12.01 7.06 -11.49
C GLY A 135 -12.42 8.09 -10.45
N THR A 136 -12.10 7.81 -9.20
CA THR A 136 -12.38 8.67 -8.05
C THR A 136 -11.12 8.83 -7.21
N VAL A 137 -10.84 10.06 -6.79
CA VAL A 137 -9.77 10.37 -5.83
C VAL A 137 -10.32 10.35 -4.42
N ILE A 138 -9.68 9.63 -3.54
CA ILE A 138 -9.89 9.68 -2.10
C ILE A 138 -8.78 10.56 -1.52
N ASN A 139 -9.14 11.79 -1.19
CA ASN A 139 -8.20 12.81 -0.74
C ASN A 139 -7.72 12.60 0.70
N GLN A 140 -6.69 13.32 1.11
CA GLN A 140 -6.05 13.22 2.42
C GLN A 140 -7.04 13.35 3.58
N ARG A 141 -7.97 14.29 3.51
CA ARG A 141 -8.97 14.50 4.56
C ARG A 141 -9.84 13.26 4.75
N THR A 142 -10.37 12.71 3.67
CA THR A 142 -11.17 11.48 3.69
C THR A 142 -10.36 10.30 4.22
N VAL A 143 -9.09 10.16 3.78
CA VAL A 143 -8.18 9.10 4.25
C VAL A 143 -7.97 9.17 5.76
N GLN A 144 -7.84 10.34 6.34
CA GLN A 144 -7.49 10.51 7.76
C GLN A 144 -8.70 10.60 8.70
N GLU A 145 -9.82 11.21 8.25
CA GLU A 145 -10.96 11.53 9.12
C GLU A 145 -12.03 10.42 9.16
N ILE A 146 -12.15 9.58 8.12
CA ILE A 146 -13.12 8.48 8.15
C ILE A 146 -12.68 7.41 9.16
N PRO A 147 -13.53 7.08 10.15
CA PRO A 147 -13.19 6.07 11.14
C PRO A 147 -13.22 4.67 10.52
N LEU A 148 -12.05 4.03 10.45
CA LEU A 148 -11.86 2.69 9.91
C LEU A 148 -11.56 1.68 11.01
N ASN A 149 -12.23 0.54 10.98
CA ASN A 149 -11.97 -0.55 11.91
C ASN A 149 -10.67 -1.29 11.57
N GLY A 150 -9.57 -0.91 12.22
CA GLY A 150 -8.23 -1.43 11.96
C GLY A 150 -7.39 -0.53 11.06
N ARG A 151 -7.91 0.63 10.65
CA ARG A 151 -7.18 1.67 9.89
C ARG A 151 -6.58 1.15 8.57
N HIS A 152 -7.34 0.35 7.84
CA HIS A 152 -6.94 -0.15 6.54
C HIS A 152 -7.41 0.81 5.42
N PHE A 153 -6.48 1.46 4.72
CA PHE A 153 -6.84 2.43 3.68
C PHE A 153 -7.65 1.77 2.53
N VAL A 154 -7.45 0.50 2.28
CA VAL A 154 -8.19 -0.25 1.24
C VAL A 154 -9.70 -0.30 1.51
N ASP A 155 -10.14 -0.17 2.78
CA ASP A 155 -11.56 -0.14 3.13
C ASP A 155 -12.24 1.13 2.57
N LEU A 156 -11.48 2.19 2.33
CA LEU A 156 -11.97 3.40 1.65
C LEU A 156 -12.28 3.16 0.16
N GLY A 157 -11.76 2.09 -0.43
CA GLY A 157 -12.14 1.64 -1.77
C GLY A 157 -13.63 1.32 -1.89
N LEU A 158 -14.31 1.03 -0.77
CA LEU A 158 -15.76 0.82 -0.74
C LEU A 158 -16.57 2.11 -0.94
N LEU A 159 -15.94 3.28 -0.89
CA LEU A 159 -16.57 4.55 -1.26
C LEU A 159 -16.71 4.71 -2.78
N ILE A 160 -16.03 3.89 -3.56
CA ILE A 160 -16.09 3.91 -5.01
C ILE A 160 -17.37 3.19 -5.48
N PRO A 161 -18.20 3.81 -6.33
CA PRO A 161 -19.41 3.18 -6.84
C PRO A 161 -19.14 1.82 -7.49
N GLY A 162 -19.93 0.81 -7.11
CA GLY A 162 -19.78 -0.57 -7.62
C GLY A 162 -18.68 -1.38 -6.97
N SER A 163 -18.07 -0.86 -5.89
CA SER A 163 -17.09 -1.61 -5.10
C SER A 163 -17.77 -2.43 -4.01
N VAL A 164 -17.24 -3.63 -3.78
CA VAL A 164 -17.73 -4.57 -2.76
C VAL A 164 -16.55 -5.21 -2.03
N THR A 165 -16.79 -5.61 -0.79
CA THR A 165 -15.81 -6.40 -0.03
C THR A 165 -15.75 -7.83 -0.58
N PRO A 166 -14.56 -8.37 -0.87
CA PRO A 166 -14.42 -9.77 -1.28
C PRO A 166 -14.83 -10.72 -0.14
N PRO A 167 -15.19 -11.97 -0.45
CA PRO A 167 -15.52 -12.97 0.56
C PRO A 167 -14.39 -13.15 1.58
N GLN A 168 -14.73 -13.18 2.86
CA GLN A 168 -13.77 -13.42 3.94
C GLN A 168 -13.48 -14.92 4.07
N ASN A 169 -12.22 -15.28 4.26
CA ASN A 169 -11.78 -16.68 4.39
C ASN A 169 -12.02 -17.32 5.76
N GLY A 170 -12.68 -16.62 6.68
CA GLY A 170 -12.86 -17.08 8.04
C GLY A 170 -11.60 -17.04 8.92
N PHE A 171 -10.52 -16.40 8.47
CA PHE A 171 -9.37 -16.13 9.32
C PHE A 171 -9.70 -15.07 10.37
N LEU A 172 -9.32 -15.33 11.62
CA LEU A 172 -9.51 -14.41 12.73
C LEU A 172 -8.49 -13.27 12.70
N THR A 173 -7.30 -13.57 12.27
CA THR A 173 -6.29 -12.56 11.98
C THR A 173 -6.42 -12.13 10.53
N ALA A 174 -6.35 -10.83 10.28
CA ALA A 174 -6.40 -10.33 8.91
C ALA A 174 -5.40 -11.10 8.04
N PRO A 175 -5.81 -11.61 6.88
CA PRO A 175 -4.98 -12.47 6.07
C PRO A 175 -3.71 -11.73 5.67
N LEU A 176 -2.58 -12.38 5.82
CA LEU A 176 -1.31 -11.91 5.29
C LEU A 176 -1.27 -12.07 3.78
N ARG A 177 -2.12 -12.97 3.29
CA ARG A 177 -2.19 -13.41 1.91
C ARG A 177 -3.35 -14.40 1.76
N GLY A 178 -3.95 -14.45 0.57
CA GLY A 178 -5.03 -15.38 0.25
C GLY A 178 -6.36 -14.65 0.05
N GLN A 179 -7.38 -15.39 -0.35
CA GLN A 179 -8.71 -14.87 -0.62
C GLN A 179 -9.24 -14.05 0.56
N GLY A 180 -9.88 -12.91 0.28
CA GLY A 180 -10.41 -12.00 1.28
C GLY A 180 -9.38 -11.17 2.03
N SER A 181 -8.14 -11.09 1.52
CA SER A 181 -7.14 -10.20 2.08
C SER A 181 -7.30 -8.79 1.52
N PHE A 182 -7.03 -7.81 2.36
CA PHE A 182 -6.89 -6.37 2.08
C PHE A 182 -7.08 -5.97 0.61
N ALA A 183 -8.30 -6.11 0.10
CA ALA A 183 -8.68 -5.78 -1.26
C ALA A 183 -10.14 -5.35 -1.30
N PHE A 184 -10.54 -4.79 -2.39
CA PHE A 184 -11.93 -4.58 -2.74
C PHE A 184 -12.13 -5.00 -4.20
N ASN A 185 -13.32 -5.46 -4.52
CA ASN A 185 -13.72 -5.75 -5.89
C ASN A 185 -14.45 -4.55 -6.43
N THR A 186 -14.22 -4.18 -7.67
CA THR A 186 -14.91 -3.06 -8.31
C THR A 186 -15.17 -3.36 -9.77
N ALA A 187 -16.13 -2.64 -10.38
CA ALA A 187 -16.53 -2.80 -11.78
C ALA A 187 -16.93 -4.24 -12.17
N GLY A 188 -17.50 -5.02 -11.23
CA GLY A 188 -17.88 -6.41 -11.44
C GLY A 188 -16.73 -7.41 -11.55
N ALA A 189 -15.50 -6.97 -11.30
CA ALA A 189 -14.31 -7.81 -11.40
C ALA A 189 -14.03 -8.59 -10.10
N ARG A 190 -13.11 -9.58 -10.16
CA ARG A 190 -12.69 -10.36 -9.01
C ARG A 190 -11.63 -9.64 -8.18
N GLU A 191 -11.37 -10.11 -6.97
CA GLU A 191 -10.39 -9.53 -6.02
C GLU A 191 -8.95 -9.51 -6.54
N ASP A 192 -8.58 -10.47 -7.38
CA ASP A 192 -7.24 -10.63 -7.95
C ASP A 192 -7.03 -9.82 -9.24
N THR A 193 -7.96 -8.92 -9.58
CA THR A 193 -7.89 -8.11 -10.82
C THR A 193 -7.54 -6.65 -10.57
N VAL A 194 -7.39 -6.24 -9.31
CA VAL A 194 -7.02 -4.86 -8.95
C VAL A 194 -5.50 -4.70 -8.91
N ASN A 195 -5.00 -3.69 -9.60
CA ASN A 195 -3.59 -3.32 -9.61
C ASN A 195 -3.32 -2.19 -8.61
N PHE A 196 -2.60 -2.49 -7.54
CA PHE A 196 -2.19 -1.50 -6.55
C PHE A 196 -0.78 -0.98 -6.87
N MET A 197 -0.64 0.33 -6.89
CA MET A 197 0.63 1.02 -7.13
C MET A 197 0.89 2.06 -6.05
N ILE A 198 2.10 2.09 -5.50
CA ILE A 198 2.56 3.14 -4.57
C ILE A 198 3.68 3.92 -5.24
N ASN A 199 3.52 5.24 -5.33
CA ASN A 199 4.45 6.12 -6.05
C ASN A 199 4.83 5.55 -7.43
N GLY A 200 3.85 4.96 -8.14
CA GLY A 200 4.02 4.35 -9.44
C GLY A 200 4.67 2.97 -9.49
N VAL A 201 5.03 2.38 -8.35
CA VAL A 201 5.58 1.02 -8.27
C VAL A 201 4.50 0.02 -7.88
N ASN A 202 4.41 -1.09 -8.59
CA ASN A 202 3.43 -2.14 -8.34
C ASN A 202 3.62 -2.82 -6.99
N LEU A 203 2.54 -2.97 -6.24
CA LEU A 203 2.47 -3.59 -4.92
C LEU A 203 1.97 -5.03 -4.94
N ASN A 204 1.48 -5.53 -6.06
CA ASN A 204 0.85 -6.84 -6.12
C ASN A 204 1.90 -7.96 -6.12
N ASP A 205 1.59 -9.06 -5.46
CA ASP A 205 2.37 -10.28 -5.59
C ASP A 205 2.07 -11.00 -6.92
N MET A 206 3.01 -11.87 -7.34
CA MET A 206 2.91 -12.56 -8.62
C MET A 206 2.02 -13.82 -8.60
N VAL A 207 1.77 -14.36 -7.42
CA VAL A 207 1.11 -15.67 -7.30
C VAL A 207 -0.40 -15.50 -7.22
N GLN A 208 -0.86 -14.53 -6.46
CA GLN A 208 -2.29 -14.30 -6.23
C GLN A 208 -2.76 -12.92 -6.68
N ASN A 209 -1.84 -12.11 -7.21
CA ASN A 209 -2.09 -10.72 -7.63
C ASN A 209 -2.74 -9.85 -6.54
N GLN A 210 -2.33 -10.06 -5.30
CA GLN A 210 -2.86 -9.33 -4.15
C GLN A 210 -1.84 -8.36 -3.59
N ILE A 211 -2.30 -7.34 -2.88
CA ILE A 211 -1.44 -6.34 -2.26
C ILE A 211 -0.48 -6.98 -1.25
N THR A 212 0.82 -6.75 -1.43
CA THR A 212 1.87 -7.30 -0.57
C THR A 212 2.14 -6.46 0.67
N PHE A 213 1.91 -5.15 0.57
CA PHE A 213 2.19 -4.18 1.62
C PHE A 213 1.02 -3.20 1.72
N GLN A 214 0.53 -2.99 2.92
CA GLN A 214 -0.50 -2.00 3.19
C GLN A 214 0.13 -0.84 3.97
N PRO A 215 0.32 0.34 3.33
CA PRO A 215 0.86 1.50 4.02
C PRO A 215 -0.06 1.93 5.16
N SER A 216 0.54 2.40 6.25
CA SER A 216 -0.18 3.08 7.32
C SER A 216 -0.99 4.24 6.74
N ILE A 217 -2.21 4.40 7.22
CA ILE A 217 -3.12 5.47 6.76
C ILE A 217 -2.48 6.87 6.91
N ASN A 218 -1.63 7.04 7.91
CA ASN A 218 -0.93 8.31 8.15
C ASN A 218 0.20 8.60 7.16
N THR A 219 0.60 7.60 6.35
CA THR A 219 1.62 7.75 5.30
C THR A 219 1.01 7.97 3.91
N VAL A 220 -0.31 7.79 3.78
CA VAL A 220 -1.03 8.01 2.53
C VAL A 220 -1.45 9.48 2.44
N GLN A 221 -1.03 10.16 1.38
CA GLN A 221 -1.48 11.50 1.05
C GLN A 221 -2.88 11.47 0.44
N GLU A 222 -3.03 10.65 -0.59
CA GLU A 222 -4.27 10.39 -1.31
C GLU A 222 -4.11 9.16 -2.19
N PHE A 223 -5.19 8.62 -2.68
CA PHE A 223 -5.14 7.60 -3.72
C PHE A 223 -6.30 7.75 -4.69
N LYS A 224 -6.03 7.42 -5.95
CA LYS A 224 -7.02 7.38 -7.03
C LYS A 224 -7.33 5.94 -7.39
N VAL A 225 -8.61 5.64 -7.57
CA VAL A 225 -9.09 4.36 -8.12
C VAL A 225 -9.67 4.63 -9.48
N ASP A 226 -8.98 4.20 -10.53
CA ASP A 226 -9.50 4.14 -11.89
C ASP A 226 -10.16 2.77 -12.07
N ASN A 227 -11.49 2.73 -12.05
CA ASN A 227 -12.25 1.48 -12.07
C ASN A 227 -12.76 1.10 -13.46
N SER A 228 -12.55 1.95 -14.47
CA SER A 228 -12.89 1.69 -15.86
C SER A 228 -12.07 2.58 -16.79
N THR A 229 -11.83 2.11 -18.03
CA THR A 229 -11.15 2.88 -19.09
C THR A 229 -9.85 3.58 -18.65
N PHE A 230 -9.10 2.93 -17.75
CA PHE A 230 -7.80 3.47 -17.31
C PHE A 230 -6.80 3.57 -18.46
N SER A 231 -5.79 4.44 -18.30
CA SER A 231 -4.78 4.72 -19.31
C SER A 231 -4.06 3.45 -19.79
N ALA A 232 -3.70 3.42 -21.08
CA ALA A 232 -2.95 2.31 -21.72
C ALA A 232 -1.55 2.09 -21.13
N GLU A 233 -1.03 3.02 -20.33
CA GLU A 233 0.22 2.83 -19.57
C GLU A 233 0.09 1.77 -18.48
N TYR A 234 -1.13 1.49 -18.02
CA TYR A 234 -1.41 0.45 -17.05
C TYR A 234 -1.84 -0.83 -17.76
N GLY A 235 -1.21 -1.93 -17.39
CA GLY A 235 -1.52 -3.24 -17.97
C GLY A 235 -1.74 -4.31 -16.93
N ARG A 236 -1.80 -5.56 -17.38
CA ARG A 236 -1.79 -6.78 -16.60
C ARG A 236 -3.08 -7.09 -15.84
N ASN A 237 -3.84 -6.11 -15.39
CA ASN A 237 -5.06 -6.30 -14.60
C ASN A 237 -6.27 -5.78 -15.38
N SER A 238 -7.43 -6.43 -15.23
CA SER A 238 -8.67 -6.10 -15.93
C SER A 238 -9.70 -5.39 -15.06
N GLY A 239 -9.46 -5.30 -13.74
CA GLY A 239 -10.39 -4.69 -12.79
C GLY A 239 -10.16 -3.20 -12.66
N ALA A 240 -9.38 -2.80 -11.68
CA ALA A 240 -9.10 -1.40 -11.41
C ALA A 240 -7.59 -1.15 -11.24
N VAL A 241 -7.21 0.13 -11.37
CA VAL A 241 -5.88 0.62 -11.02
C VAL A 241 -6.00 1.55 -9.82
N VAL A 242 -5.27 1.25 -8.76
CA VAL A 242 -5.21 2.06 -7.54
C VAL A 242 -3.84 2.72 -7.46
N ASN A 243 -3.80 4.03 -7.65
CA ASN A 243 -2.58 4.83 -7.56
C ASN A 243 -2.51 5.50 -6.19
N ILE A 244 -1.53 5.14 -5.37
CA ILE A 244 -1.33 5.66 -4.02
C ILE A 244 -0.17 6.65 -4.06
N ALA A 245 -0.42 7.89 -3.63
CA ALA A 245 0.61 8.88 -3.36
C ALA A 245 0.92 8.91 -1.86
N THR A 246 2.21 8.88 -1.51
CA THR A 246 2.65 8.94 -0.12
C THR A 246 2.84 10.38 0.34
N ARG A 247 2.73 10.60 1.66
CA ARG A 247 3.06 11.89 2.27
C ARG A 247 4.56 12.14 2.21
N SER A 248 4.92 13.39 1.95
CA SER A 248 6.28 13.89 1.98
C SER A 248 6.40 15.08 2.93
N GLY A 249 7.61 15.51 3.25
CA GLY A 249 7.85 16.70 4.04
C GLY A 249 7.51 17.99 3.30
N THR A 250 7.38 19.08 4.05
CA THR A 250 7.13 20.45 3.57
C THR A 250 8.17 21.42 4.15
N ASN A 251 8.05 22.73 3.87
CA ASN A 251 8.93 23.75 4.46
C ASN A 251 8.71 23.97 5.97
N ASP A 252 7.57 23.49 6.48
CA ASP A 252 7.24 23.56 7.90
C ASP A 252 7.33 22.18 8.53
N TYR A 253 7.74 22.11 9.81
CA TYR A 253 7.72 20.86 10.56
C TYR A 253 6.31 20.55 11.03
N HIS A 254 5.87 19.35 10.71
CA HIS A 254 4.59 18.80 11.13
C HIS A 254 4.80 17.43 11.76
N GLY A 255 4.01 17.12 12.76
CA GLY A 255 4.04 15.81 13.40
C GLY A 255 2.74 15.51 14.11
N GLU A 256 2.52 14.24 14.34
CA GLU A 256 1.35 13.69 15.01
C GLU A 256 1.76 12.50 15.85
N VAL A 257 1.16 12.38 17.02
CA VAL A 257 1.21 11.16 17.85
C VAL A 257 -0.21 10.69 18.04
N PHE A 258 -0.46 9.40 17.89
CA PHE A 258 -1.81 8.86 17.97
C PHE A 258 -1.86 7.53 18.72
N GLU A 259 -3.02 7.27 19.34
CA GLU A 259 -3.39 6.01 19.98
C GLU A 259 -4.87 5.73 19.69
N PHE A 260 -5.16 4.52 19.21
CA PHE A 260 -6.52 4.02 19.00
C PHE A 260 -6.70 2.75 19.83
N LEU A 261 -7.50 2.85 20.88
CA LEU A 261 -7.82 1.76 21.78
C LEU A 261 -9.19 1.17 21.45
N ARG A 262 -9.26 -0.16 21.32
CA ARG A 262 -10.51 -0.90 21.36
C ARG A 262 -10.41 -2.02 22.39
N ASN A 263 -11.41 -2.11 23.27
CA ASN A 263 -11.47 -3.09 24.34
C ASN A 263 -12.88 -3.65 24.43
N ASP A 264 -13.01 -4.95 24.63
CA ASP A 264 -14.30 -5.63 24.77
C ASP A 264 -15.17 -5.08 25.91
N VAL A 265 -14.58 -4.44 26.92
CA VAL A 265 -15.35 -3.76 27.98
C VAL A 265 -16.30 -2.71 27.39
N LEU A 266 -15.89 -2.06 26.30
CA LEU A 266 -16.66 -1.02 25.60
C LEU A 266 -17.52 -1.59 24.45
N ASP A 267 -17.33 -2.85 24.06
CA ASP A 267 -18.07 -3.49 22.98
C ASP A 267 -19.38 -4.14 23.48
N ALA A 268 -20.36 -4.24 22.61
CA ALA A 268 -21.53 -5.06 22.82
C ALA A 268 -21.26 -6.52 22.44
N ARG A 269 -22.05 -7.44 22.98
CA ARG A 269 -22.10 -8.85 22.56
C ARG A 269 -22.81 -8.96 21.21
N ASN A 270 -22.31 -9.73 20.27
CA ASN A 270 -23.05 -10.06 19.06
C ASN A 270 -24.33 -10.84 19.40
N PHE A 271 -25.34 -10.68 18.58
CA PHE A 271 -26.66 -11.30 18.84
C PHE A 271 -26.59 -12.84 18.97
N PHE A 272 -25.76 -13.48 18.13
CA PHE A 272 -25.65 -14.95 18.11
C PHE A 272 -24.61 -15.53 19.08
N ASP A 273 -23.78 -14.68 19.73
CA ASP A 273 -22.79 -15.16 20.68
C ASP A 273 -23.42 -15.48 22.03
N ALA A 274 -23.05 -16.61 22.62
CA ALA A 274 -23.50 -16.97 23.97
C ALA A 274 -22.90 -16.03 25.04
N ARG A 275 -21.66 -15.59 24.84
CA ARG A 275 -20.92 -14.65 25.69
C ARG A 275 -20.14 -13.66 24.84
N LYS A 276 -19.87 -12.47 25.38
CA LYS A 276 -19.01 -11.50 24.74
C LYS A 276 -17.56 -12.04 24.69
N PRO A 277 -16.96 -12.22 23.49
CA PRO A 277 -15.58 -12.69 23.39
C PRO A 277 -14.61 -11.60 23.87
N PRO A 278 -13.52 -11.95 24.56
CA PRO A 278 -12.51 -10.98 24.94
C PRO A 278 -11.82 -10.41 23.72
N PHE A 279 -11.66 -9.08 23.70
CA PHE A 279 -11.00 -8.37 22.61
C PHE A 279 -10.23 -7.17 23.15
N LYS A 280 -8.94 -7.06 22.79
CA LYS A 280 -8.10 -5.91 23.08
C LYS A 280 -7.31 -5.55 21.83
N ARG A 281 -7.35 -4.29 21.42
CA ARG A 281 -6.54 -3.74 20.33
C ARG A 281 -6.00 -2.39 20.74
N ASN A 282 -4.70 -2.20 20.59
CA ASN A 282 -4.00 -0.93 20.65
C ASN A 282 -3.33 -0.71 19.29
N GLN A 283 -3.55 0.45 18.70
CA GLN A 283 -2.92 0.87 17.46
C GLN A 283 -2.38 2.27 17.68
N PHE A 284 -1.07 2.40 17.70
CA PHE A 284 -0.37 3.60 18.16
C PHE A 284 0.80 3.92 17.25
N GLY A 285 1.21 5.16 17.27
CA GLY A 285 2.33 5.58 16.45
C GLY A 285 2.56 7.07 16.45
N PHE A 286 3.47 7.48 15.57
CA PHE A 286 3.76 8.87 15.32
C PHE A 286 4.22 9.07 13.89
N ASN A 287 4.10 10.31 13.42
CA ASN A 287 4.74 10.75 12.19
C ASN A 287 5.37 12.13 12.40
N VAL A 288 6.38 12.42 11.60
CA VAL A 288 7.05 13.73 11.58
C VAL A 288 7.58 13.98 10.17
N GLY A 289 7.44 15.21 9.69
CA GLY A 289 7.96 15.65 8.41
C GLY A 289 8.36 17.12 8.43
N GLY A 290 9.22 17.50 7.48
CA GLY A 290 9.69 18.87 7.37
C GLY A 290 10.93 18.99 6.47
N PRO A 291 11.58 20.16 6.46
CA PRO A 291 12.84 20.34 5.75
C PRO A 291 13.99 19.64 6.48
N VAL A 292 14.91 19.04 5.74
CA VAL A 292 16.14 18.46 6.31
C VAL A 292 17.06 19.58 6.76
N LYS A 293 17.50 19.54 8.03
CA LYS A 293 18.49 20.48 8.57
C LYS A 293 19.58 19.74 9.30
N PHE A 294 20.82 20.05 8.95
CA PHE A 294 21.99 19.53 9.66
C PHE A 294 22.67 20.64 10.45
N PRO A 295 23.00 20.40 11.72
CA PRO A 295 23.71 21.38 12.53
C PRO A 295 25.12 21.65 11.96
N HIS A 296 25.61 22.86 12.15
CA HIS A 296 27.00 23.19 11.87
C HIS A 296 27.87 22.67 13.02
N PHE A 297 28.85 21.83 12.67
CA PHE A 297 29.83 21.34 13.63
C PHE A 297 31.14 22.16 13.49
N GLY A 298 31.34 23.17 14.32
CA GLY A 298 32.52 24.04 14.32
C GLY A 298 32.28 25.37 15.08
N GLU A 299 33.38 26.10 15.39
CA GLU A 299 33.29 27.40 16.02
C GLU A 299 32.93 28.48 15.00
N GLY A 300 31.86 29.22 15.29
CA GLY A 300 31.39 30.37 14.49
C GLY A 300 30.61 29.96 13.22
N GLY A 301 29.45 30.54 13.04
CA GLY A 301 28.58 30.32 11.88
C GLY A 301 27.10 30.13 12.24
N PRO A 302 26.21 29.99 11.28
CA PRO A 302 24.80 29.72 11.55
C PRO A 302 24.63 28.37 12.26
N ILE A 303 23.59 28.26 13.11
CA ILE A 303 23.28 27.03 13.88
C ILE A 303 23.17 25.79 12.98
N PHE A 304 22.74 25.98 11.73
CA PHE A 304 22.62 24.91 10.75
C PHE A 304 23.63 25.13 9.60
N GLY A 305 24.46 24.12 9.34
CA GLY A 305 25.37 24.09 8.19
C GLY A 305 24.65 23.77 6.87
N TYR A 306 23.48 23.12 6.95
CA TYR A 306 22.58 22.86 5.82
C TYR A 306 21.14 23.17 6.23
N ASP A 307 20.45 23.98 5.42
CA ASP A 307 19.01 24.24 5.52
C ASP A 307 18.33 23.79 4.22
N GLY A 308 17.62 22.69 4.28
CA GLY A 308 16.93 22.07 3.15
C GLY A 308 15.59 22.69 2.79
N ARG A 309 15.23 23.84 3.33
CA ARG A 309 14.03 24.57 2.90
C ARG A 309 14.06 24.79 1.40
N ASN A 310 12.90 24.62 0.76
CA ASN A 310 12.69 24.70 -0.68
C ASN A 310 13.44 23.64 -1.51
N SER A 311 14.26 22.77 -0.88
CA SER A 311 15.09 21.79 -1.62
C SER A 311 15.00 20.36 -1.11
N THR A 312 15.15 20.12 0.20
CA THR A 312 15.23 18.75 0.75
C THR A 312 14.25 18.54 1.87
N PHE A 313 13.39 17.59 1.71
CA PHE A 313 12.34 17.28 2.64
C PHE A 313 12.39 15.84 3.08
N PHE A 314 11.93 15.58 4.31
CA PHE A 314 11.76 14.23 4.83
C PHE A 314 10.38 14.06 5.47
N PHE A 315 9.92 12.82 5.45
CA PHE A 315 8.79 12.37 6.26
C PHE A 315 9.12 11.00 6.83
N PHE A 316 8.84 10.81 8.12
CA PHE A 316 9.05 9.55 8.83
C PHE A 316 7.80 9.19 9.59
N SER A 317 7.45 7.89 9.61
CA SER A 317 6.31 7.38 10.36
C SER A 317 6.62 6.03 10.97
N TYR A 318 6.10 5.82 12.18
CA TYR A 318 6.03 4.53 12.84
C TYR A 318 4.59 4.24 13.25
N GLU A 319 4.13 3.01 13.01
CA GLU A 319 2.85 2.51 13.50
C GLU A 319 3.01 1.11 14.08
N GLY A 320 2.52 0.90 15.30
CA GLY A 320 2.43 -0.37 15.99
C GLY A 320 0.98 -0.80 16.18
N LEU A 321 0.68 -2.09 15.93
CA LEU A 321 -0.62 -2.69 16.24
C LEU A 321 -0.41 -3.89 17.15
N ARG A 322 -1.17 -3.94 18.24
CA ARG A 322 -1.20 -5.05 19.19
C ARG A 322 -2.65 -5.47 19.41
N GLN A 323 -3.01 -6.65 18.89
CA GLN A 323 -4.37 -7.18 19.03
C GLN A 323 -4.35 -8.53 19.71
N ARG A 324 -5.32 -8.74 20.58
CA ARG A 324 -5.62 -10.03 21.21
C ARG A 324 -7.11 -10.27 21.09
N GLN A 325 -7.48 -11.22 20.24
CA GLN A 325 -8.87 -11.62 20.03
C GLN A 325 -9.06 -13.00 20.62
N GLY A 326 -9.94 -13.08 21.61
CA GLY A 326 -10.38 -14.36 22.16
C GLY A 326 -11.54 -14.92 21.36
N LEU A 327 -11.65 -16.23 21.36
CA LEU A 327 -12.80 -16.91 20.81
C LEU A 327 -13.10 -18.17 21.61
N THR A 328 -14.36 -18.59 21.59
CA THR A 328 -14.79 -19.88 22.13
C THR A 328 -14.77 -20.91 21.01
N LEU A 329 -14.04 -22.00 21.23
CA LEU A 329 -13.97 -23.14 20.31
C LEU A 329 -14.83 -24.27 20.90
N ASN A 330 -15.74 -24.76 20.09
CA ASN A 330 -16.59 -25.90 20.44
C ASN A 330 -16.24 -27.09 19.55
N SER A 331 -16.04 -28.25 20.17
CA SER A 331 -15.69 -29.48 19.46
C SER A 331 -16.42 -30.66 20.04
N ASN A 332 -16.67 -31.66 19.20
CA ASN A 332 -16.93 -32.99 19.69
C ASN A 332 -15.63 -33.61 20.16
N VAL A 333 -15.65 -34.34 21.26
CA VAL A 333 -14.49 -35.08 21.78
C VAL A 333 -14.94 -36.45 22.32
N LEU A 334 -13.98 -37.34 22.51
CA LEU A 334 -14.27 -38.68 23.03
C LEU A 334 -14.72 -38.62 24.50
N THR A 335 -15.80 -39.34 24.84
CA THR A 335 -16.20 -39.55 26.22
C THR A 335 -15.17 -40.39 26.98
N PRO A 336 -15.14 -40.39 28.34
CA PRO A 336 -14.26 -41.26 29.10
C PRO A 336 -14.42 -42.74 28.74
N ALA A 337 -15.64 -43.21 28.51
CA ALA A 337 -15.91 -44.59 28.09
C ALA A 337 -15.33 -44.93 26.72
N GLN A 338 -15.50 -44.04 25.74
CA GLN A 338 -14.91 -44.20 24.42
C GLN A 338 -13.38 -44.19 24.48
N ARG A 339 -12.79 -43.32 25.29
CA ARG A 339 -11.30 -43.28 25.50
C ARG A 339 -10.80 -44.60 26.11
N ALA A 340 -11.51 -45.14 27.09
CA ALA A 340 -11.15 -46.38 27.74
C ALA A 340 -11.26 -47.61 26.80
N SER A 341 -12.05 -47.55 25.75
CA SER A 341 -12.20 -48.63 24.75
C SER A 341 -11.12 -48.61 23.66
N VAL A 342 -10.23 -47.62 23.63
CA VAL A 342 -9.18 -47.52 22.65
C VAL A 342 -8.10 -48.56 22.94
N THR A 343 -7.75 -49.39 21.94
CA THR A 343 -6.72 -50.44 22.04
C THR A 343 -5.52 -50.20 21.09
N ASN A 344 -5.73 -49.37 20.07
CA ASN A 344 -4.66 -49.09 19.09
C ASN A 344 -3.55 -48.24 19.75
N PRO A 345 -2.27 -48.69 19.70
CA PRO A 345 -1.17 -48.02 20.40
C PRO A 345 -0.90 -46.58 19.92
N THR A 346 -1.01 -46.32 18.63
CA THR A 346 -0.88 -44.96 18.08
C THR A 346 -1.98 -44.04 18.59
N ILE A 347 -3.22 -44.52 18.59
CA ILE A 347 -4.35 -43.72 19.09
C ILE A 347 -4.22 -43.47 20.61
N LEU A 348 -3.72 -44.45 21.38
CA LEU A 348 -3.44 -44.27 22.81
C LEU A 348 -2.45 -43.15 23.08
N GLN A 349 -1.40 -43.01 22.24
CA GLN A 349 -0.42 -41.93 22.33
C GLN A 349 -1.01 -40.56 21.95
N LEU A 350 -2.02 -40.53 21.08
CA LEU A 350 -2.71 -39.28 20.66
C LEU A 350 -3.77 -38.82 21.66
N LEU A 351 -4.34 -39.72 22.48
CA LEU A 351 -5.39 -39.36 23.44
C LEU A 351 -5.04 -38.20 24.37
N PRO A 352 -3.81 -38.05 24.90
CA PRO A 352 -3.45 -36.90 25.75
C PRO A 352 -3.57 -35.54 25.04
N LEU A 353 -3.47 -35.50 23.71
CA LEU A 353 -3.61 -34.30 22.91
C LEU A 353 -5.08 -33.87 22.73
N ILE A 354 -6.03 -34.74 23.05
CA ILE A 354 -7.46 -34.49 22.95
C ILE A 354 -7.99 -34.15 24.36
N PRO A 355 -8.57 -32.98 24.59
CA PRO A 355 -9.07 -32.61 25.91
C PRO A 355 -10.24 -33.52 26.34
N LEU A 356 -10.49 -33.58 27.63
CA LEU A 356 -11.68 -34.23 28.19
C LEU A 356 -12.93 -33.40 27.89
N PRO A 357 -14.13 -34.04 27.77
CA PRO A 357 -15.36 -33.31 27.54
C PRO A 357 -15.71 -32.42 28.75
N THR A 358 -16.26 -31.23 28.47
CA THR A 358 -16.86 -30.34 29.47
C THR A 358 -18.30 -30.72 29.78
N SER A 359 -18.98 -31.41 28.83
CA SER A 359 -20.30 -32.02 29.01
C SER A 359 -20.44 -33.24 28.10
N ILE A 360 -21.43 -34.08 28.36
CA ILE A 360 -21.74 -35.25 27.53
C ILE A 360 -23.20 -35.14 27.11
N ASP A 361 -23.45 -35.17 25.81
CA ASP A 361 -24.79 -35.20 25.21
C ASP A 361 -25.11 -36.59 24.68
N THR A 362 -26.40 -36.92 24.59
CA THR A 362 -26.86 -38.12 23.89
C THR A 362 -27.62 -37.71 22.64
N VAL A 363 -27.10 -38.10 21.49
CA VAL A 363 -27.68 -37.80 20.18
C VAL A 363 -27.92 -39.13 19.43
N GLY A 364 -29.18 -39.41 19.12
CA GLY A 364 -29.53 -40.67 18.44
C GLY A 364 -29.16 -41.94 19.24
N GLY A 365 -29.13 -41.89 20.57
CA GLY A 365 -28.73 -43.00 21.43
C GLY A 365 -27.18 -43.14 21.60
N VAL A 366 -26.38 -42.28 20.96
CA VAL A 366 -24.93 -42.28 21.09
C VAL A 366 -24.48 -41.15 22.01
N GLN A 367 -23.60 -41.47 22.96
CA GLN A 367 -22.99 -40.44 23.81
C GLN A 367 -21.88 -39.72 23.06
N ILE A 368 -21.94 -38.40 23.05
CA ILE A 368 -20.94 -37.52 22.44
C ILE A 368 -20.40 -36.58 23.53
N GLY A 369 -19.09 -36.60 23.73
CA GLY A 369 -18.42 -35.60 24.57
C GLY A 369 -18.42 -34.24 23.87
N ARG A 370 -18.77 -33.19 24.62
CA ARG A 370 -18.67 -31.80 24.16
C ARG A 370 -17.52 -31.13 24.89
N PHE A 371 -16.71 -30.44 24.13
CA PHE A 371 -15.63 -29.60 24.66
C PHE A 371 -15.92 -28.15 24.29
N ALA A 372 -15.86 -27.27 25.26
CA ALA A 372 -15.84 -25.83 25.04
C ALA A 372 -14.57 -25.27 25.64
N GLY A 373 -13.71 -24.74 24.80
CA GLY A 373 -12.41 -24.17 25.17
C GLY A 373 -12.24 -22.75 24.68
N ALA A 374 -11.21 -22.08 25.17
CA ALA A 374 -10.82 -20.75 24.72
C ALA A 374 -9.60 -20.81 23.81
N GLY A 375 -9.63 -20.02 22.75
CA GLY A 375 -8.48 -19.77 21.90
C GLY A 375 -8.16 -18.28 21.86
N THR A 376 -6.93 -17.93 21.51
CA THR A 376 -6.52 -16.54 21.32
C THR A 376 -5.85 -16.39 19.97
N ALA A 377 -6.29 -15.37 19.21
CA ALA A 377 -5.71 -14.96 17.93
C ALA A 377 -4.93 -13.65 18.14
N PRO A 378 -3.61 -13.74 18.43
CA PRO A 378 -2.76 -12.58 18.59
C PRO A 378 -2.35 -11.99 17.24
N VAL A 379 -2.25 -10.65 17.17
CA VAL A 379 -1.66 -9.90 16.05
C VAL A 379 -0.72 -8.85 16.61
N ASP A 380 0.53 -8.90 16.21
CA ASP A 380 1.56 -7.90 16.49
C ASP A 380 2.14 -7.42 15.16
N ILE A 381 2.03 -6.11 14.90
CA ILE A 381 2.55 -5.48 13.68
C ILE A 381 3.38 -4.27 14.10
N ASP A 382 4.53 -4.11 13.45
CA ASP A 382 5.37 -2.92 13.51
C ASP A 382 5.70 -2.48 12.08
N GLN A 383 5.42 -1.22 11.76
CA GLN A 383 5.66 -0.63 10.46
C GLN A 383 6.45 0.67 10.58
N TRP A 384 7.49 0.82 9.78
CA TRP A 384 8.29 2.04 9.64
C TRP A 384 8.26 2.50 8.20
N THR A 385 8.19 3.81 8.01
CA THR A 385 8.21 4.44 6.70
C THR A 385 9.14 5.64 6.73
N GLY A 386 9.98 5.76 5.73
CA GLY A 386 10.79 6.94 5.46
C GLY A 386 10.56 7.42 4.03
N ASP A 387 10.39 8.72 3.87
CA ASP A 387 10.23 9.41 2.61
C ASP A 387 11.21 10.58 2.57
N VAL A 388 11.93 10.74 1.48
CA VAL A 388 12.88 11.84 1.27
C VAL A 388 12.74 12.34 -0.16
N SER A 389 12.64 13.64 -0.32
CA SER A 389 12.65 14.27 -1.63
C SER A 389 13.70 15.39 -1.68
N HIS A 390 14.36 15.52 -2.83
CA HIS A 390 15.36 16.56 -3.09
C HIS A 390 15.18 17.17 -4.46
N ASN A 391 15.17 18.50 -4.52
CA ASN A 391 15.17 19.27 -5.75
C ASN A 391 16.62 19.75 -6.01
N PHE A 392 17.30 19.19 -7.00
CA PHE A 392 18.66 19.60 -7.39
C PHE A 392 18.68 20.94 -8.13
N GLY A 393 17.51 21.40 -8.57
CA GLY A 393 17.32 22.64 -9.30
C GLY A 393 15.89 22.69 -9.85
N PRO A 394 15.63 23.59 -10.81
CA PRO A 394 14.30 23.69 -11.43
C PRO A 394 13.94 22.50 -12.30
N ASN A 395 14.93 21.77 -12.81
CA ASN A 395 14.74 20.71 -13.80
C ASN A 395 14.81 19.29 -13.23
N ASP A 396 15.49 19.11 -12.09
CA ASP A 396 15.79 17.78 -11.55
C ASP A 396 15.22 17.61 -10.15
N ARG A 397 14.48 16.53 -9.95
CA ARG A 397 13.93 16.13 -8.65
C ARG A 397 14.12 14.64 -8.42
N LEU A 398 14.61 14.27 -7.24
CA LEU A 398 14.68 12.89 -6.76
C LEU A 398 13.72 12.70 -5.60
N HIS A 399 12.97 11.60 -5.61
CA HIS A 399 12.10 11.20 -4.52
C HIS A 399 12.34 9.73 -4.17
N GLY A 400 12.58 9.46 -2.91
CA GLY A 400 12.79 8.12 -2.36
C GLY A 400 11.80 7.82 -1.25
N TYR A 401 11.15 6.66 -1.34
CA TYR A 401 10.27 6.13 -0.32
C TYR A 401 10.70 4.73 0.05
N TYR A 402 10.84 4.45 1.34
CA TYR A 402 11.11 3.12 1.86
C TYR A 402 10.16 2.80 3.00
N ALA A 403 9.56 1.61 2.96
CA ALA A 403 8.77 1.11 4.07
C ALA A 403 9.17 -0.32 4.42
N PHE A 404 9.14 -0.58 5.71
CA PHE A 404 9.41 -1.89 6.30
C PHE A 404 8.29 -2.25 7.27
N GLN A 405 7.77 -3.48 7.14
CA GLN A 405 6.80 -4.02 8.08
C GLN A 405 7.25 -5.40 8.56
N ARG A 406 7.10 -5.61 9.84
CA ARG A 406 7.20 -6.93 10.46
C ARG A 406 5.87 -7.25 11.13
N ASP A 407 5.35 -8.44 10.89
CA ASP A 407 4.16 -8.90 11.57
C ASP A 407 4.29 -10.34 12.08
N LYS A 408 3.64 -10.60 13.20
CA LYS A 408 3.46 -11.92 13.78
C LYS A 408 1.99 -12.08 14.14
N ARG A 409 1.38 -13.18 13.68
CA ARG A 409 -0.03 -13.48 13.87
C ARG A 409 -0.20 -14.94 14.24
N GLY A 410 -1.22 -15.25 15.04
CA GLY A 410 -1.54 -16.61 15.41
C GLY A 410 -3.01 -16.92 15.19
N GLU A 411 -3.28 -18.08 14.61
CA GLU A 411 -4.60 -18.68 14.55
C GLU A 411 -4.66 -19.83 15.55
N PRO A 412 -5.63 -19.86 16.48
CA PRO A 412 -5.72 -20.93 17.48
C PRO A 412 -6.16 -22.25 16.89
N ASN A 413 -6.88 -22.22 15.77
CA ASN A 413 -7.30 -23.39 14.99
C ASN A 413 -7.40 -23.02 13.51
N LEU A 414 -7.30 -24.00 12.62
CA LEU A 414 -7.33 -23.79 11.18
C LEU A 414 -7.84 -25.05 10.45
N GLN A 415 -8.36 -24.86 9.22
CA GLN A 415 -8.75 -25.94 8.28
C GLN A 415 -9.72 -26.98 8.89
N GLY A 416 -10.78 -26.49 9.54
CA GLY A 416 -11.80 -27.35 10.11
C GLY A 416 -11.45 -27.97 11.47
N ASN A 417 -10.22 -27.73 12.00
CA ASN A 417 -9.93 -28.05 13.38
C ASN A 417 -10.85 -27.26 14.31
N THR A 418 -11.44 -27.93 15.28
CA THR A 418 -12.37 -27.35 16.23
C THR A 418 -11.78 -27.23 17.63
N LEU A 419 -10.64 -27.87 17.87
CA LEU A 419 -9.86 -27.77 19.11
C LEU A 419 -8.82 -26.64 19.06
N PRO A 420 -8.55 -25.94 20.16
CA PRO A 420 -7.44 -25.00 20.24
C PRO A 420 -6.09 -25.69 20.14
N GLY A 421 -5.08 -24.96 19.62
CA GLY A 421 -3.70 -25.47 19.49
C GLY A 421 -3.38 -26.09 18.12
N TRP A 422 -4.38 -26.36 17.29
CA TRP A 422 -4.21 -26.94 15.96
C TRP A 422 -4.36 -25.91 14.83
N GLY A 423 -3.91 -24.70 15.08
CA GLY A 423 -3.79 -23.64 14.10
C GLY A 423 -2.34 -23.44 13.68
N ASP A 424 -2.03 -22.21 13.27
CA ASP A 424 -0.69 -21.82 12.84
C ASP A 424 -0.22 -20.49 13.43
N THR A 425 1.09 -20.30 13.40
CA THR A 425 1.74 -19.02 13.63
C THR A 425 2.31 -18.54 12.30
N ARG A 426 1.99 -17.27 11.96
CA ARG A 426 2.44 -16.60 10.74
C ARG A 426 3.38 -15.49 11.10
N GLN A 427 4.51 -15.43 10.39
CA GLN A 427 5.46 -14.33 10.52
C GLN A 427 5.76 -13.80 9.13
N SER A 428 5.75 -12.48 8.98
CA SER A 428 6.19 -11.88 7.73
C SER A 428 7.10 -10.68 7.92
N ARG A 429 7.95 -10.47 6.90
CA ARG A 429 8.71 -9.25 6.69
C ARG A 429 8.38 -8.72 5.30
N ARG A 430 8.02 -7.47 5.23
CA ARG A 430 7.63 -6.80 3.99
C ARG A 430 8.46 -5.56 3.82
N GLN A 431 8.92 -5.33 2.61
CA GLN A 431 9.76 -4.20 2.26
C GLN A 431 9.31 -3.66 0.93
N ILE A 432 9.24 -2.35 0.84
CA ILE A 432 9.05 -1.65 -0.42
C ILE A 432 10.02 -0.48 -0.49
N LEU A 433 10.64 -0.31 -1.65
CA LEU A 433 11.43 0.86 -2.00
C LEU A 433 10.91 1.40 -3.32
N THR A 434 10.73 2.70 -3.39
CA THR A 434 10.55 3.41 -4.65
C THR A 434 11.59 4.52 -4.73
N LEU A 435 12.30 4.60 -5.84
CA LEU A 435 13.14 5.73 -6.19
C LEU A 435 12.62 6.30 -7.49
N ASN A 436 12.34 7.58 -7.49
CA ASN A 436 11.72 8.29 -8.59
C ASN A 436 12.50 9.57 -8.85
N GLU A 437 12.96 9.75 -10.07
CA GLU A 437 13.56 11.00 -10.51
C GLU A 437 12.72 11.61 -11.63
N THR A 438 12.74 12.91 -11.76
CA THR A 438 12.09 13.65 -12.82
C THR A 438 13.09 14.61 -13.41
N HIS A 439 13.27 14.56 -14.74
CA HIS A 439 14.10 15.49 -15.50
C HIS A 439 13.27 16.25 -16.54
N ILE A 440 13.48 17.57 -16.63
CA ILE A 440 12.85 18.44 -17.62
C ILE A 440 13.89 18.84 -18.66
N PHE A 441 13.76 18.32 -19.86
CA PHE A 441 14.61 18.69 -20.99
C PHE A 441 14.25 20.06 -21.59
N GLY A 442 13.04 20.52 -21.36
CA GLY A 442 12.52 21.78 -21.87
C GLY A 442 11.02 21.94 -21.63
N PRO A 443 10.42 23.02 -22.12
CA PRO A 443 9.02 23.34 -21.83
C PRO A 443 8.03 22.27 -22.27
N ASN A 444 8.38 21.47 -23.27
CA ASN A 444 7.50 20.50 -23.89
C ASN A 444 7.93 19.04 -23.66
N LEU A 445 9.04 18.79 -22.98
CA LEU A 445 9.60 17.44 -22.85
C LEU A 445 10.03 17.16 -21.42
N THR A 446 9.37 16.21 -20.79
CA THR A 446 9.65 15.74 -19.44
C THR A 446 9.87 14.23 -19.46
N ASN A 447 10.89 13.79 -18.77
CA ASN A 447 11.15 12.38 -18.53
C ASN A 447 10.94 12.03 -17.07
N GLU A 448 10.47 10.84 -16.87
CA GLU A 448 10.27 10.24 -15.57
C GLU A 448 10.73 8.78 -15.58
N ALA A 449 11.72 8.35 -14.77
CA ALA A 449 12.06 6.94 -14.60
C ALA A 449 11.97 6.47 -13.15
N ARG A 450 11.80 5.16 -12.95
CA ARG A 450 11.48 4.52 -11.68
C ARG A 450 12.34 3.30 -11.41
N LEU A 451 12.80 3.19 -10.17
CA LEU A 451 13.26 1.93 -9.60
C LEU A 451 12.32 1.54 -8.46
N GLY A 452 11.74 0.36 -8.59
CA GLY A 452 10.89 -0.24 -7.57
C GLY A 452 11.49 -1.54 -7.03
N PHE A 453 11.36 -1.74 -5.73
CA PHE A 453 11.66 -3.00 -5.07
C PHE A 453 10.52 -3.32 -4.11
N ASN A 454 9.94 -4.51 -4.26
CA ASN A 454 8.88 -5.01 -3.41
C ASN A 454 9.23 -6.43 -2.97
N ARG A 455 9.31 -6.66 -1.66
CA ARG A 455 9.63 -7.98 -1.11
C ARG A 455 8.68 -8.35 0.02
N VAL A 456 8.15 -9.56 -0.07
CA VAL A 456 7.46 -10.22 1.04
C VAL A 456 8.16 -11.54 1.35
N ASN A 457 8.51 -11.74 2.61
CA ASN A 457 8.95 -13.03 3.13
C ASN A 457 7.94 -13.44 4.21
N ILE A 458 7.31 -14.59 4.05
CA ILE A 458 6.28 -15.08 4.95
C ILE A 458 6.47 -16.56 5.23
N THR A 459 6.30 -16.94 6.51
CA THR A 459 6.31 -18.32 6.98
C THR A 459 5.01 -18.64 7.72
N PHE A 460 4.54 -19.84 7.56
CA PHE A 460 3.38 -20.42 8.24
C PHE A 460 3.85 -21.68 8.95
N THR A 461 3.78 -21.71 10.26
CA THR A 461 4.29 -22.80 11.10
C THR A 461 3.15 -23.35 11.94
N PRO A 462 2.90 -24.67 11.93
CA PRO A 462 1.91 -25.27 12.84
C PRO A 462 2.20 -24.90 14.29
N ASN A 463 1.14 -24.64 15.08
CA ASN A 463 1.32 -24.34 16.51
C ASN A 463 1.84 -25.55 17.29
N ALA A 464 1.36 -26.75 16.94
CA ALA A 464 1.83 -28.01 17.49
C ALA A 464 2.92 -28.62 16.59
N GLN A 465 4.18 -28.37 16.94
CA GLN A 465 5.34 -28.91 16.24
C GLN A 465 5.72 -30.26 16.87
N LEU A 466 4.99 -31.31 16.48
CA LEU A 466 5.19 -32.67 16.96
C LEU A 466 5.80 -33.53 15.85
N ASN A 467 6.69 -34.48 16.24
CA ASN A 467 7.22 -35.45 15.28
C ASN A 467 6.25 -36.64 15.15
N PRO A 468 5.78 -37.00 13.94
CA PRO A 468 4.93 -38.17 13.72
C PRO A 468 5.51 -39.50 14.25
N ASP A 469 6.83 -39.67 14.20
CA ASP A 469 7.50 -40.88 14.70
C ASP A 469 7.27 -41.12 16.19
N ASP A 470 7.20 -40.05 17.00
CA ASP A 470 6.97 -40.13 18.44
C ASP A 470 5.59 -40.75 18.77
N PHE A 471 4.68 -40.76 17.81
CA PHE A 471 3.33 -41.30 17.91
C PHE A 471 3.14 -42.58 17.11
N GLY A 472 4.21 -43.15 16.56
CA GLY A 472 4.14 -44.33 15.71
C GLY A 472 3.39 -44.09 14.39
N ILE A 473 3.39 -42.85 13.88
CA ILE A 473 2.77 -42.48 12.60
C ILE A 473 3.85 -42.48 11.52
N ASN A 474 3.88 -43.53 10.70
CA ASN A 474 4.80 -43.63 9.58
C ASN A 474 4.17 -43.04 8.33
N ASN A 475 4.42 -41.76 8.08
CA ASN A 475 3.96 -41.02 6.90
C ASN A 475 5.14 -40.47 6.04
N GLY A 476 6.37 -40.92 6.32
CA GLY A 476 7.59 -40.46 5.66
C GLY A 476 8.11 -39.11 6.14
N VAL A 477 7.56 -38.56 7.23
CA VAL A 477 8.03 -37.34 7.88
C VAL A 477 8.66 -37.73 9.22
N HIS A 478 9.93 -37.38 9.39
CA HIS A 478 10.76 -37.73 10.56
C HIS A 478 11.16 -36.51 11.38
N ASP A 479 10.61 -35.33 11.06
CA ASP A 479 10.90 -34.06 11.73
C ASP A 479 9.71 -33.56 12.55
N ALA A 480 9.97 -32.76 13.59
CA ALA A 480 8.96 -32.14 14.42
C ALA A 480 8.26 -30.93 13.73
N ILE A 481 7.68 -31.17 12.57
CA ILE A 481 7.00 -30.15 11.76
C ILE A 481 5.47 -30.15 11.92
N GLY A 482 4.92 -31.07 12.72
CA GLY A 482 3.50 -31.25 12.98
C GLY A 482 2.97 -32.61 12.56
N LEU A 483 1.86 -33.02 13.15
CA LEU A 483 1.20 -34.29 12.82
C LEU A 483 0.31 -34.11 11.58
N PRO A 484 0.07 -35.16 10.78
CA PRO A 484 -0.90 -35.14 9.70
C PRO A 484 -2.30 -34.82 10.22
N GLN A 485 -3.08 -34.04 9.48
CA GLN A 485 -4.45 -33.77 9.84
C GLN A 485 -5.28 -35.07 9.80
N MET A 486 -5.98 -35.33 10.89
CA MET A 486 -6.84 -36.50 11.06
C MET A 486 -8.28 -36.07 11.26
N SER A 487 -9.21 -36.64 10.50
CA SER A 487 -10.66 -36.40 10.58
C SER A 487 -11.39 -37.68 10.95
N ILE A 488 -12.31 -37.58 11.90
CA ILE A 488 -13.24 -38.66 12.20
C ILE A 488 -14.59 -38.32 11.54
N THR A 489 -14.82 -38.95 10.40
CA THR A 489 -16.04 -38.76 9.61
C THR A 489 -17.27 -39.15 10.42
N GLY A 490 -18.34 -38.32 10.34
CA GLY A 490 -19.58 -38.52 11.08
C GLY A 490 -19.54 -38.04 12.54
N PHE A 491 -18.38 -37.77 13.11
CA PHE A 491 -18.22 -37.26 14.46
C PHE A 491 -17.98 -35.74 14.55
N ASN A 492 -17.73 -35.11 13.41
CA ASN A 492 -17.32 -33.69 13.28
C ASN A 492 -16.16 -33.35 14.23
N PHE A 493 -15.12 -34.12 14.14
CA PHE A 493 -13.92 -33.99 14.95
C PHE A 493 -12.68 -34.03 14.05
N ASN A 494 -11.89 -32.99 14.12
CA ASN A 494 -10.61 -32.88 13.44
C ASN A 494 -9.51 -32.54 14.44
N ILE A 495 -8.36 -33.19 14.29
CA ILE A 495 -7.17 -32.96 15.12
C ILE A 495 -5.94 -32.94 14.23
N ALA A 496 -4.88 -32.30 14.73
CA ALA A 496 -3.60 -32.16 14.06
C ALA A 496 -3.64 -31.30 12.77
N GLY A 497 -2.59 -31.32 11.98
CA GLY A 497 -2.44 -30.36 10.89
C GLY A 497 -1.96 -29.00 11.37
N PRO A 498 -2.22 -27.92 10.64
CA PRO A 498 -3.05 -27.86 9.41
C PRO A 498 -2.37 -28.50 8.21
N GLN A 499 -3.18 -28.97 7.26
CA GLN A 499 -2.70 -29.61 6.05
C GLN A 499 -1.88 -28.65 5.18
N GLY A 500 -0.74 -29.13 4.64
CA GLY A 500 0.14 -28.32 3.78
C GLY A 500 1.08 -27.38 4.55
N PHE A 501 1.24 -27.57 5.87
CA PHE A 501 2.15 -26.80 6.72
C PHE A 501 3.26 -27.72 7.28
N PRO A 502 4.47 -27.17 7.58
CA PRO A 502 4.88 -25.77 7.40
C PRO A 502 4.98 -25.38 5.93
N GLN A 503 4.78 -24.12 5.64
CA GLN A 503 5.00 -23.56 4.31
C GLN A 503 5.52 -22.13 4.42
N GLY A 504 6.11 -21.66 3.35
CA GLY A 504 6.57 -20.28 3.29
C GLY A 504 6.95 -19.88 1.88
N ARG A 505 7.15 -18.59 1.73
CA ARG A 505 7.70 -18.04 0.49
C ARG A 505 8.43 -16.73 0.71
N ALA A 506 9.35 -16.46 -0.18
CA ALA A 506 10.01 -15.16 -0.32
C ALA A 506 9.83 -14.67 -1.76
N ASP A 507 8.87 -13.78 -1.94
CA ASP A 507 8.63 -13.13 -3.23
C ASP A 507 9.39 -11.81 -3.28
N THR A 508 10.09 -11.56 -4.38
CA THR A 508 10.77 -10.30 -4.62
C THR A 508 10.50 -9.84 -6.03
N THR A 509 10.04 -8.61 -6.19
CA THR A 509 9.84 -7.95 -7.46
C THR A 509 10.76 -6.75 -7.55
N VAL A 510 11.52 -6.66 -8.63
CA VAL A 510 12.27 -5.46 -9.02
C VAL A 510 11.61 -4.88 -10.26
N VAL A 511 11.34 -3.59 -10.24
CA VAL A 511 10.69 -2.87 -11.33
C VAL A 511 11.64 -1.76 -11.80
N LEU A 512 11.81 -1.66 -13.10
CA LEU A 512 12.44 -0.53 -13.76
C LEU A 512 11.44 0.00 -14.78
N SER A 513 11.13 1.28 -14.74
CA SER A 513 10.27 1.91 -15.73
C SER A 513 10.77 3.29 -16.11
N ASP A 514 10.50 3.68 -17.33
CA ASP A 514 10.82 4.98 -17.90
C ASP A 514 9.62 5.51 -18.67
N THR A 515 9.34 6.80 -18.56
CA THR A 515 8.20 7.44 -19.21
C THR A 515 8.62 8.81 -19.72
N LEU A 516 8.40 9.08 -20.99
CA LEU A 516 8.63 10.34 -21.67
C LEU A 516 7.29 11.00 -22.00
N SER A 517 7.06 12.21 -21.52
CA SER A 517 5.88 13.04 -21.83
C SER A 517 6.30 14.17 -22.76
N TYR A 518 5.60 14.31 -23.89
CA TYR A 518 5.91 15.28 -24.93
C TYR A 518 4.66 16.00 -25.42
N LEU A 519 4.66 17.33 -25.37
CA LEU A 519 3.62 18.20 -25.93
C LEU A 519 4.02 18.72 -27.30
N ARG A 520 3.11 18.63 -28.28
CA ARG A 520 3.29 19.24 -29.58
C ARG A 520 1.94 19.76 -30.11
N GLY A 521 1.77 21.06 -30.09
CA GLY A 521 0.49 21.70 -30.41
C GLY A 521 -0.62 21.14 -29.50
N ASN A 522 -1.74 20.75 -30.07
CA ASN A 522 -2.88 20.18 -29.32
C ASN A 522 -2.71 18.69 -28.95
N HIS A 523 -1.53 18.10 -29.17
CA HIS A 523 -1.28 16.69 -28.91
C HIS A 523 -0.33 16.51 -27.73
N SER A 524 -0.77 15.77 -26.72
CA SER A 524 0.06 15.28 -25.62
C SER A 524 0.38 13.81 -25.86
N PHE A 525 1.68 13.50 -26.00
CA PHE A 525 2.17 12.15 -26.21
C PHE A 525 2.84 11.64 -24.93
N LYS A 526 2.63 10.37 -24.64
CA LYS A 526 3.30 9.67 -23.54
C LYS A 526 3.85 8.35 -24.07
N PHE A 527 5.14 8.14 -23.92
CA PHE A 527 5.86 6.94 -24.31
C PHE A 527 6.51 6.33 -23.06
N GLY A 528 6.53 5.02 -22.95
CA GLY A 528 7.18 4.42 -21.80
C GLY A 528 7.50 2.95 -22.01
N VAL A 529 8.37 2.46 -21.12
CA VAL A 529 8.76 1.06 -21.01
C VAL A 529 8.81 0.66 -19.55
N GLU A 530 8.40 -0.55 -19.25
CA GLU A 530 8.53 -1.13 -17.93
C GLU A 530 9.11 -2.54 -18.02
N ALA A 531 10.13 -2.82 -17.21
CA ALA A 531 10.71 -4.14 -17.04
C ALA A 531 10.54 -4.60 -15.59
N ARG A 532 10.04 -5.84 -15.39
CA ARG A 532 9.89 -6.44 -14.07
C ARG A 532 10.66 -7.74 -13.98
N ARG A 533 11.41 -7.91 -12.90
CA ARG A 533 12.06 -9.17 -12.55
C ARG A 533 11.45 -9.71 -11.27
N PHE A 534 10.98 -10.96 -11.34
CA PHE A 534 10.35 -11.66 -10.23
C PHE A 534 11.23 -12.80 -9.75
N TYR A 535 11.36 -12.90 -8.44
CA TYR A 535 11.97 -14.04 -7.76
C TYR A 535 10.92 -14.60 -6.81
N ASN A 536 10.59 -15.86 -6.98
CA ASN A 536 9.62 -16.56 -6.15
C ASN A 536 10.29 -17.82 -5.59
N ASN A 537 10.47 -17.86 -4.27
CA ASN A 537 11.02 -19.00 -3.54
C ASN A 537 9.94 -19.50 -2.59
N ASN A 538 9.39 -20.67 -2.89
CA ASN A 538 8.39 -21.36 -2.06
C ASN A 538 8.99 -22.61 -1.45
N PHE A 539 8.54 -22.99 -0.27
CA PHE A 539 8.79 -24.29 0.37
C PHE A 539 7.54 -24.79 1.08
#